data_7f59cf10aa7c6dc5333a0cc4865a5537
#
_entry.id   7f59cf10aa7c6dc5333a0cc4865a5537
#
_cell.length_a   1.000
_cell.length_b   1.000
_cell.length_c   1.000
_cell.angle_alpha   90.00
_cell.angle_beta   90.00
_cell.angle_gamma   90.00
#
_symmetry.space_group_name_H-M   'P 1'
#
loop_
_entity.id
_entity.type
_entity.pdbx_description
1 polymer ?
#
loop_
_entity_poly.entity_id
_entity_poly.type
_entity_poly.pdbx_seq_one_letter_code
_entity_poly.pdbx_strand_id
1 'polypeptide(L)'
;MERKIEKFLSKWKNDIIRKPMILYGPKQVGKTFTCLKFGYHEYKNVVYFNTENNKELFNLFKKEKSTEKIIINLSLQSGEIILKDDTLIIFDNVNDVEIVKGLKLFGSEHSDYHIIAITSRRENLSEFKAEELQFKGMNELDFEEYLWAHQEKNLSTLIRQCFEKRKTCPFHKVALDLFSNYLKTGGMPEVVAADLKGMREYEIDAIKQKIIDIYKKETAINKNLIDIYRGIEVINSIPEQLKKENKKFQYGVIGSGKRAKEYESSINYLVNNQILYRSYKVKDIKSPLSSCKDKDSFKLYLPDDGMLYTMLFMNDKKMQSEEQLKETLYENHIAKTLVENGYPLYYYQSDGKAEVNFVIQNRMGQIIPIEITTRTNSKAKSLAVFMKKFTVPQAYRITENNFSTKKDIRYIPIYAIFCLDNIKV
;
A
#
# COMPACT_ATOMS: atom_id res chain seq x y z
N MET A 1 -6.59 -10.44 14.22
CA MET A 1 -5.67 -10.88 13.15
C MET A 1 -4.27 -10.40 13.50
N GLU A 2 -3.26 -11.23 13.25
CA GLU A 2 -1.84 -10.87 13.42
C GLU A 2 -1.41 -9.98 12.25
N ARG A 3 -0.57 -8.96 12.52
CA ARG A 3 -0.06 -8.03 11.50
C ARG A 3 1.47 -7.95 11.55
N LYS A 4 2.10 -7.84 10.39
CA LYS A 4 3.58 -7.67 10.27
C LYS A 4 4.09 -6.46 11.05
N ILE A 5 3.27 -5.39 11.11
CA ILE A 5 3.59 -4.17 11.82
C ILE A 5 3.80 -4.38 13.33
N GLU A 6 3.15 -5.39 13.96
CA GLU A 6 3.29 -5.66 15.38
C GLU A 6 4.74 -5.97 15.77
N LYS A 7 5.48 -6.70 14.92
CA LYS A 7 6.92 -6.94 15.13
C LYS A 7 7.75 -5.66 15.07
N PHE A 8 7.35 -4.73 14.22
CA PHE A 8 8.01 -3.44 14.13
C PHE A 8 7.72 -2.58 15.37
N LEU A 9 6.47 -2.56 15.83
CA LEU A 9 6.06 -1.85 17.05
C LEU A 9 6.82 -2.36 18.29
N SER A 10 6.99 -3.68 18.41
CA SER A 10 7.77 -4.26 19.52
C SER A 10 9.25 -3.86 19.47
N LYS A 11 9.85 -3.80 18.28
CA LYS A 11 11.22 -3.30 18.11
C LYS A 11 11.33 -1.83 18.46
N TRP A 12 10.38 -1.01 18.00
CA TRP A 12 10.32 0.41 18.29
C TRP A 12 10.17 0.69 19.78
N LYS A 13 9.35 -0.09 20.49
CA LYS A 13 9.18 0.02 21.95
C LYS A 13 10.51 -0.18 22.71
N ASN A 14 11.34 -1.10 22.24
CA ASN A 14 12.59 -1.48 22.89
C ASN A 14 13.83 -0.70 22.35
N ASP A 15 13.61 0.30 21.50
CA ASP A 15 14.70 1.15 21.00
C ASP A 15 15.11 2.17 22.07
N ILE A 16 16.41 2.20 22.42
CA ILE A 16 16.96 3.10 23.43
C ILE A 16 16.85 4.56 22.97
N ILE A 17 17.04 4.80 21.67
CA ILE A 17 16.95 6.15 21.05
C ILE A 17 15.63 6.26 20.31
N ARG A 18 14.55 5.88 20.99
CA ARG A 18 13.19 5.91 20.41
C ARG A 18 12.76 7.33 20.06
N LYS A 19 12.22 7.50 18.88
CA LYS A 19 11.60 8.72 18.41
C LYS A 19 10.08 8.55 18.37
N PRO A 20 9.30 9.64 18.52
CA PRO A 20 7.88 9.59 18.26
C PRO A 20 7.62 8.99 16.88
N MET A 21 6.67 8.05 16.79
CA MET A 21 6.36 7.35 15.55
C MET A 21 5.15 7.95 14.87
N ILE A 22 5.29 8.20 13.57
CA ILE A 22 4.17 8.53 12.68
C ILE A 22 3.78 7.28 11.91
N LEU A 23 2.64 6.68 12.28
CA LEU A 23 2.04 5.56 11.56
C LEU A 23 1.09 6.11 10.50
N TYR A 24 1.47 6.01 9.24
CA TYR A 24 0.69 6.53 8.12
C TYR A 24 0.17 5.41 7.21
N GLY A 25 -0.88 5.69 6.46
CA GLY A 25 -1.43 4.77 5.46
C GLY A 25 -2.90 5.04 5.18
N PRO A 26 -3.51 4.36 4.20
CA PRO A 26 -4.90 4.57 3.82
C PRO A 26 -5.88 4.40 4.99
N LYS A 27 -7.08 4.95 4.86
CA LYS A 27 -8.16 4.70 5.83
C LYS A 27 -8.57 3.22 5.82
N GLN A 28 -9.18 2.76 6.91
CA GLN A 28 -9.75 1.41 7.07
C GLN A 28 -8.74 0.24 7.06
N VAL A 29 -7.42 0.50 7.03
CA VAL A 29 -6.40 -0.57 7.08
C VAL A 29 -6.09 -1.06 8.50
N GLY A 30 -6.78 -0.53 9.53
CA GLY A 30 -6.69 -0.99 10.92
C GLY A 30 -5.61 -0.33 11.77
N LYS A 31 -5.09 0.86 11.41
CA LYS A 31 -4.03 1.57 12.15
C LYS A 31 -4.38 1.78 13.63
N THR A 32 -5.52 2.42 13.90
CA THR A 32 -6.00 2.72 15.24
C THR A 32 -6.17 1.45 16.07
N PHE A 33 -6.85 0.45 15.49
CA PHE A 33 -7.06 -0.84 16.16
C PHE A 33 -5.73 -1.51 16.54
N THR A 34 -4.75 -1.51 15.63
CA THR A 34 -3.45 -2.12 15.87
C THR A 34 -2.66 -1.40 16.95
N CYS A 35 -2.68 -0.05 16.96
CA CYS A 35 -1.99 0.73 17.99
C CYS A 35 -2.63 0.55 19.37
N LEU A 36 -3.97 0.53 19.46
CA LEU A 36 -4.68 0.29 20.72
C LEU A 36 -4.42 -1.14 21.23
N LYS A 37 -4.54 -2.15 20.35
CA LYS A 37 -4.22 -3.53 20.70
C LYS A 37 -2.80 -3.66 21.24
N PHE A 38 -1.82 -3.07 20.53
CA PHE A 38 -0.42 -3.05 20.94
C PHE A 38 -0.25 -2.36 22.30
N GLY A 39 -0.89 -1.19 22.49
CA GLY A 39 -0.84 -0.43 23.72
C GLY A 39 -1.34 -1.23 24.93
N TYR A 40 -2.53 -1.81 24.81
CA TYR A 40 -3.12 -2.58 25.91
C TYR A 40 -2.36 -3.87 26.25
N HIS A 41 -1.60 -4.44 25.30
CA HIS A 41 -0.76 -5.62 25.55
C HIS A 41 0.60 -5.29 26.14
N GLU A 42 1.16 -4.15 25.76
CA GLU A 42 2.57 -3.85 25.97
C GLU A 42 2.84 -2.79 27.04
N TYR A 43 1.84 -2.02 27.44
CA TYR A 43 1.96 -0.92 28.39
C TYR A 43 1.00 -1.06 29.55
N LYS A 44 1.36 -0.44 30.69
CA LYS A 44 0.49 -0.40 31.87
C LYS A 44 -0.70 0.55 31.67
N ASN A 45 -0.49 1.60 30.88
CA ASN A 45 -1.50 2.60 30.57
C ASN A 45 -1.46 3.03 29.10
N VAL A 46 -2.61 3.36 28.53
CA VAL A 46 -2.77 3.87 27.17
C VAL A 46 -3.63 5.12 27.18
N VAL A 47 -3.06 6.23 26.76
CA VAL A 47 -3.78 7.50 26.62
C VAL A 47 -4.04 7.79 25.15
N TYR A 48 -5.32 7.97 24.80
CA TYR A 48 -5.76 8.12 23.42
C TYR A 48 -6.39 9.49 23.19
N PHE A 49 -5.93 10.20 22.17
CA PHE A 49 -6.48 11.47 21.72
C PHE A 49 -6.89 11.40 20.24
N ASN A 50 -8.17 11.69 19.96
CA ASN A 50 -8.58 12.00 18.61
C ASN A 50 -8.30 13.47 18.34
N THR A 51 -7.47 13.76 17.34
CA THR A 51 -7.08 15.15 17.01
C THR A 51 -8.03 15.80 16.02
N GLU A 52 -8.97 15.06 15.45
CA GLU A 52 -9.94 15.60 14.50
C GLU A 52 -10.82 16.64 15.17
N ASN A 53 -10.79 17.89 14.65
CA ASN A 53 -11.50 19.05 15.21
C ASN A 53 -11.13 19.42 16.66
N ASN A 54 -10.04 18.91 17.20
CA ASN A 54 -9.59 19.21 18.57
C ASN A 54 -8.74 20.47 18.61
N LYS A 55 -9.40 21.64 18.79
CA LYS A 55 -8.73 22.94 18.85
C LYS A 55 -7.83 23.10 20.07
N GLU A 56 -8.11 22.40 21.15
CA GLU A 56 -7.31 22.49 22.39
C GLU A 56 -5.95 21.85 22.19
N LEU A 57 -5.90 20.63 21.63
CA LEU A 57 -4.64 19.97 21.27
C LEU A 57 -3.85 20.78 20.24
N PHE A 58 -4.52 21.32 19.22
CA PHE A 58 -3.86 22.18 18.24
C PHE A 58 -3.21 23.39 18.92
N ASN A 59 -3.93 24.10 19.79
CA ASN A 59 -3.43 25.28 20.49
C ASN A 59 -2.29 24.92 21.46
N LEU A 60 -2.38 23.77 22.13
CA LEU A 60 -1.35 23.27 23.03
C LEU A 60 -0.02 23.10 22.27
N PHE A 61 0.00 22.32 21.20
CA PHE A 61 1.21 22.07 20.42
C PHE A 61 1.74 23.30 19.67
N LYS A 62 0.88 24.23 19.29
CA LYS A 62 1.28 25.49 18.66
C LYS A 62 2.00 26.43 19.62
N LYS A 63 1.51 26.55 20.86
CA LYS A 63 1.97 27.56 21.83
C LYS A 63 3.04 27.03 22.77
N GLU A 64 2.90 25.80 23.24
CA GLU A 64 3.78 25.23 24.26
C GLU A 64 5.03 24.60 23.63
N LYS A 65 6.18 24.84 24.25
CA LYS A 65 7.49 24.31 23.82
C LYS A 65 8.18 23.47 24.89
N SER A 66 7.63 23.44 26.11
CA SER A 66 8.11 22.56 27.18
C SER A 66 7.36 21.23 27.14
N THR A 67 8.12 20.14 27.01
CA THR A 67 7.61 18.76 27.01
C THR A 67 6.89 18.43 28.31
N GLU A 68 7.41 18.89 29.46
CA GLU A 68 6.79 18.67 30.78
C GLU A 68 5.41 19.33 30.85
N LYS A 69 5.27 20.58 30.37
CA LYS A 69 3.98 21.26 30.36
C LYS A 69 3.00 20.63 29.38
N ILE A 70 3.50 20.14 28.23
CA ILE A 70 2.65 19.39 27.29
C ILE A 70 2.13 18.13 27.98
N ILE A 71 2.97 17.35 28.65
CA ILE A 71 2.58 16.11 29.34
C ILE A 71 1.57 16.40 30.46
N ILE A 72 1.78 17.46 31.27
CA ILE A 72 0.82 17.86 32.32
C ILE A 72 -0.55 18.19 31.69
N ASN A 73 -0.58 18.96 30.61
CA ASN A 73 -1.82 19.30 29.93
C ASN A 73 -2.50 18.06 29.32
N LEU A 74 -1.76 17.15 28.72
CA LEU A 74 -2.31 15.91 28.19
C LEU A 74 -2.87 15.02 29.31
N SER A 75 -2.19 14.93 30.46
CA SER A 75 -2.69 14.22 31.65
C SER A 75 -4.01 14.83 32.16
N LEU A 76 -4.10 16.15 32.22
CA LEU A 76 -5.33 16.85 32.65
C LEU A 76 -6.49 16.62 31.65
N GLN A 77 -6.22 16.67 30.35
CA GLN A 77 -7.24 16.45 29.32
C GLN A 77 -7.74 15.00 29.27
N SER A 78 -6.87 14.01 29.50
CA SER A 78 -7.25 12.60 29.49
C SER A 78 -7.85 12.11 30.81
N GLY A 79 -7.57 12.79 31.90
CA GLY A 79 -7.86 12.31 33.26
C GLY A 79 -6.94 11.19 33.74
N GLU A 80 -5.86 10.91 32.99
CA GLU A 80 -4.93 9.81 33.22
C GLU A 80 -3.51 10.33 33.51
N ILE A 81 -2.80 9.67 34.43
CA ILE A 81 -1.41 10.02 34.71
C ILE A 81 -0.51 9.41 33.64
N ILE A 82 0.24 10.24 32.92
CA ILE A 82 1.20 9.82 31.90
C ILE A 82 2.54 9.55 32.57
N LEU A 83 2.91 8.27 32.68
CA LEU A 83 4.18 7.82 33.24
C LEU A 83 5.18 7.49 32.14
N LYS A 84 6.43 7.86 32.36
CA LYS A 84 7.57 7.53 31.49
C LYS A 84 7.71 6.01 31.36
N ASP A 85 8.00 5.51 30.17
CA ASP A 85 8.15 4.11 29.77
C ASP A 85 6.92 3.20 30.00
N ASP A 86 5.98 3.59 30.84
CA ASP A 86 4.81 2.79 31.23
C ASP A 86 3.52 3.18 30.47
N THR A 87 3.47 4.39 29.88
CA THR A 87 2.29 4.90 29.17
C THR A 87 2.55 5.05 27.67
N LEU A 88 1.69 4.46 26.85
CA LEU A 88 1.65 4.74 25.43
C LEU A 88 0.66 5.89 25.14
N ILE A 89 1.14 6.96 24.51
CA ILE A 89 0.33 8.09 24.07
C ILE A 89 0.02 7.90 22.58
N ILE A 90 -1.26 7.87 22.23
CA ILE A 90 -1.74 7.71 20.86
C ILE A 90 -2.48 8.99 20.42
N PHE A 91 -1.99 9.64 19.37
CA PHE A 91 -2.71 10.70 18.68
C PHE A 91 -3.27 10.14 17.38
N ASP A 92 -4.59 10.11 17.23
CA ASP A 92 -5.25 9.59 16.04
C ASP A 92 -5.80 10.73 15.18
N ASN A 93 -5.92 10.47 13.86
CA ASN A 93 -6.36 11.45 12.85
C ASN A 93 -5.48 12.70 12.77
N VAL A 94 -4.16 12.56 12.95
CA VAL A 94 -3.22 13.69 12.91
C VAL A 94 -3.11 14.23 11.50
N ASN A 95 -3.89 15.26 11.20
CA ASN A 95 -3.91 15.93 9.89
C ASN A 95 -3.27 17.32 9.93
N ASP A 96 -2.94 17.81 11.13
CA ASP A 96 -2.38 19.13 11.34
C ASP A 96 -0.86 19.10 11.50
N VAL A 97 -0.18 19.93 10.72
CA VAL A 97 1.28 20.05 10.72
C VAL A 97 1.82 20.56 12.05
N GLU A 98 1.09 21.42 12.76
CA GLU A 98 1.53 21.96 14.05
C GLU A 98 1.60 20.88 15.14
N ILE A 99 0.69 19.90 15.13
CA ILE A 99 0.76 18.76 16.03
C ILE A 99 2.04 17.95 15.72
N VAL A 100 2.31 17.64 14.44
CA VAL A 100 3.52 16.91 14.03
C VAL A 100 4.79 17.65 14.41
N LYS A 101 4.81 18.99 14.28
CA LYS A 101 5.94 19.82 14.74
C LYS A 101 6.15 19.74 16.25
N GLY A 102 5.06 19.73 17.02
CA GLY A 102 5.13 19.58 18.47
C GLY A 102 5.65 18.24 18.91
N LEU A 103 5.35 17.15 18.15
CA LEU A 103 5.88 15.82 18.46
C LEU A 103 7.41 15.73 18.36
N LYS A 104 8.06 16.58 17.56
CA LYS A 104 9.53 16.63 17.48
C LYS A 104 10.20 17.00 18.82
N LEU A 105 9.49 17.71 19.70
CA LEU A 105 10.01 18.06 21.03
C LEU A 105 10.26 16.81 21.89
N PHE A 106 9.58 15.70 21.58
CA PHE A 106 9.75 14.38 22.20
C PHE A 106 10.78 13.51 21.47
N GLY A 107 11.79 14.10 20.87
CA GLY A 107 12.87 13.39 20.19
C GLY A 107 13.76 12.60 21.14
N SER A 108 15.02 12.36 20.76
CA SER A 108 15.95 11.49 21.48
C SER A 108 16.20 11.85 22.95
N GLU A 109 16.04 13.13 23.34
CA GLU A 109 16.21 13.59 24.74
C GLU A 109 15.04 13.19 25.66
N HIS A 110 13.88 12.88 25.09
CA HIS A 110 12.66 12.48 25.80
C HIS A 110 12.12 11.14 25.29
N SER A 111 13.02 10.21 24.97
CA SER A 111 12.70 8.89 24.44
C SER A 111 11.92 8.01 25.43
N ASP A 112 11.84 8.40 26.69
CA ASP A 112 11.05 7.82 27.76
C ASP A 112 9.51 8.07 27.64
N TYR A 113 9.09 9.04 26.78
CA TYR A 113 7.70 9.21 26.39
C TYR A 113 7.40 8.46 25.09
N HIS A 114 6.58 7.42 25.16
CA HIS A 114 6.25 6.59 24.02
C HIS A 114 5.05 7.15 23.27
N ILE A 115 5.26 7.69 22.07
CA ILE A 115 4.24 8.40 21.31
C ILE A 115 4.07 7.79 19.92
N ILE A 116 2.81 7.48 19.56
CA ILE A 116 2.41 7.10 18.21
C ILE A 116 1.37 8.10 17.71
N ALA A 117 1.66 8.75 16.59
CA ALA A 117 0.70 9.56 15.86
C ALA A 117 0.23 8.81 14.61
N ILE A 118 -1.08 8.79 14.39
CA ILE A 118 -1.72 8.06 13.29
C ILE A 118 -2.29 9.05 12.29
N THR A 119 -1.98 8.89 11.00
CA THR A 119 -2.54 9.73 9.94
C THR A 119 -2.88 8.92 8.69
N SER A 120 -3.87 9.38 7.92
CA SER A 120 -4.13 8.94 6.55
C SER A 120 -3.53 9.89 5.49
N ARG A 121 -2.94 11.02 5.90
CA ARG A 121 -2.42 12.05 5.00
C ARG A 121 -0.90 12.05 4.95
N ARG A 122 -0.36 11.34 4.00
CA ARG A 122 1.09 11.26 3.80
C ARG A 122 1.68 12.57 3.25
N GLU A 123 0.94 13.34 2.48
CA GLU A 123 1.43 14.59 1.89
C GLU A 123 1.93 15.58 2.94
N ASN A 124 1.30 15.65 4.11
CA ASN A 124 1.69 16.51 5.21
C ASN A 124 3.00 16.10 5.90
N LEU A 125 3.53 14.93 5.56
CA LEU A 125 4.75 14.38 6.17
C LEU A 125 6.01 14.68 5.38
N SER A 126 5.89 15.20 4.15
CA SER A 126 7.04 15.42 3.23
C SER A 126 8.04 16.46 3.75
N GLU A 127 7.63 17.34 4.67
CA GLU A 127 8.47 18.39 5.27
C GLU A 127 9.33 17.89 6.45
N PHE A 128 9.03 16.66 6.95
CA PHE A 128 9.67 16.14 8.16
C PHE A 128 10.75 15.12 7.83
N LYS A 129 11.86 15.20 8.56
CA LYS A 129 13.02 14.32 8.39
C LYS A 129 12.96 13.11 9.30
N ALA A 130 13.49 11.98 8.82
CA ALA A 130 13.63 10.75 9.60
C ALA A 130 14.60 10.87 10.81
N GLU A 131 15.37 11.95 10.87
CA GLU A 131 16.26 12.24 12.00
C GLU A 131 15.47 12.65 13.25
N GLU A 132 14.28 13.25 13.08
CA GLU A 132 13.48 13.81 14.18
C GLU A 132 12.32 12.89 14.58
N LEU A 133 11.72 12.20 13.61
CA LEU A 133 10.55 11.35 13.78
C LEU A 133 10.76 10.02 13.06
N GLN A 134 10.14 8.97 13.58
CA GLN A 134 10.14 7.66 12.91
C GLN A 134 8.87 7.48 12.09
N PHE A 135 9.03 7.19 10.80
CA PHE A 135 7.89 6.99 9.89
C PHE A 135 7.71 5.51 9.58
N LYS A 136 6.47 5.04 9.70
CA LYS A 136 6.12 3.68 9.31
C LYS A 136 4.79 3.65 8.56
N GLY A 137 4.80 3.07 7.35
CA GLY A 137 3.59 2.82 6.58
C GLY A 137 2.88 1.56 7.05
N MET A 138 1.55 1.58 7.01
CA MET A 138 0.68 0.44 7.24
C MET A 138 -0.39 0.41 6.16
N ASN A 139 -0.45 -0.71 5.43
CA ASN A 139 -1.42 -0.96 4.37
C ASN A 139 -2.46 -1.98 4.83
N GLU A 140 -3.38 -2.37 3.97
CA GLU A 140 -4.28 -3.50 4.18
C GLU A 140 -3.49 -4.82 4.37
N LEU A 141 -4.14 -5.92 4.70
CA LEU A 141 -3.47 -7.22 4.79
C LEU A 141 -2.92 -7.61 3.42
N ASP A 142 -1.63 -7.91 3.35
CA ASP A 142 -1.07 -8.59 2.19
C ASP A 142 -1.48 -10.08 2.18
N PHE A 143 -1.13 -10.80 1.12
CA PHE A 143 -1.52 -12.21 1.02
C PHE A 143 -0.91 -13.07 2.14
N GLU A 144 0.28 -12.76 2.63
CA GLU A 144 0.88 -13.48 3.75
C GLU A 144 0.11 -13.26 5.05
N GLU A 145 -0.29 -12.02 5.36
CA GLU A 145 -1.13 -11.70 6.52
C GLU A 145 -2.54 -12.29 6.39
N TYR A 146 -3.09 -12.36 5.17
CA TYR A 146 -4.33 -13.06 4.87
C TYR A 146 -4.22 -14.56 5.17
N LEU A 147 -3.12 -15.22 4.76
CA LEU A 147 -2.86 -16.62 5.13
C LEU A 147 -2.78 -16.80 6.65
N TRP A 148 -2.15 -15.87 7.38
CA TRP A 148 -2.10 -15.92 8.84
C TRP A 148 -3.49 -15.79 9.47
N ALA A 149 -4.33 -14.92 8.94
CA ALA A 149 -5.71 -14.75 9.38
C ALA A 149 -6.54 -16.03 9.20
N HIS A 150 -6.31 -16.77 8.11
CA HIS A 150 -6.92 -18.06 7.81
C HIS A 150 -6.22 -19.28 8.46
N GLN A 151 -5.33 -19.06 9.45
CA GLN A 151 -4.58 -20.11 10.17
C GLN A 151 -3.58 -20.88 9.29
N GLU A 152 -3.24 -20.37 8.11
CA GLU A 152 -2.33 -20.95 7.11
C GLU A 152 -0.89 -20.40 7.22
N LYS A 153 -0.43 -20.11 8.45
CA LYS A 153 0.91 -19.54 8.70
C LYS A 153 2.03 -20.48 8.23
N ASN A 154 1.83 -21.78 8.34
CA ASN A 154 2.80 -22.79 7.87
C ASN A 154 2.94 -22.75 6.34
N LEU A 155 1.82 -22.55 5.62
CA LEU A 155 1.85 -22.41 4.16
C LEU A 155 2.62 -21.15 3.75
N SER A 156 2.40 -20.02 4.39
CA SER A 156 3.15 -18.79 4.09
C SER A 156 4.66 -18.96 4.33
N THR A 157 5.05 -19.63 5.41
CA THR A 157 6.45 -19.95 5.72
C THR A 157 7.05 -20.86 4.65
N LEU A 158 6.32 -21.89 4.21
CA LEU A 158 6.76 -22.80 3.16
C LEU A 158 6.93 -22.08 1.81
N ILE A 159 6.00 -21.19 1.45
CA ILE A 159 6.12 -20.37 0.22
C ILE A 159 7.42 -19.57 0.24
N ARG A 160 7.75 -18.90 1.37
CA ARG A 160 9.01 -18.16 1.52
C ARG A 160 10.24 -19.07 1.36
N GLN A 161 10.22 -20.23 2.00
CA GLN A 161 11.32 -21.21 1.86
C GLN A 161 11.48 -21.70 0.42
N CYS A 162 10.38 -21.97 -0.29
CA CYS A 162 10.41 -22.35 -1.70
C CYS A 162 10.96 -21.22 -2.58
N PHE A 163 10.55 -19.96 -2.31
CA PHE A 163 11.07 -18.78 -2.98
C PHE A 163 12.58 -18.61 -2.80
N GLU A 164 13.07 -18.69 -1.56
CA GLU A 164 14.51 -18.54 -1.22
C GLU A 164 15.35 -19.66 -1.81
N LYS A 165 14.90 -20.91 -1.64
CA LYS A 165 15.61 -22.10 -2.11
C LYS A 165 15.41 -22.39 -3.60
N ARG A 166 14.61 -21.59 -4.30
CA ARG A 166 14.25 -21.76 -5.73
C ARG A 166 13.69 -23.15 -6.04
N LYS A 167 12.88 -23.70 -5.12
CA LYS A 167 12.27 -25.04 -5.24
C LYS A 167 10.76 -24.92 -5.49
N THR A 168 10.19 -25.96 -6.10
CA THR A 168 8.74 -26.07 -6.29
C THR A 168 8.02 -26.13 -4.95
N CYS A 169 6.85 -25.47 -4.86
CA CYS A 169 5.98 -25.54 -3.71
C CYS A 169 5.08 -26.78 -3.82
N PRO A 170 5.13 -27.73 -2.87
CA PRO A 170 4.29 -28.93 -2.92
C PRO A 170 2.79 -28.63 -2.77
N PHE A 171 2.43 -27.54 -2.08
CA PHE A 171 1.04 -27.08 -1.91
C PHE A 171 0.64 -25.97 -2.89
N HIS A 172 1.23 -26.02 -4.09
CA HIS A 172 1.02 -24.99 -5.11
C HIS A 172 -0.46 -24.74 -5.44
N LYS A 173 -1.27 -25.81 -5.61
CA LYS A 173 -2.69 -25.69 -5.93
C LYS A 173 -3.46 -25.03 -4.77
N VAL A 174 -3.22 -25.45 -3.54
CA VAL A 174 -3.84 -24.86 -2.35
C VAL A 174 -3.52 -23.37 -2.25
N ALA A 175 -2.25 -23.01 -2.48
CA ALA A 175 -1.84 -21.61 -2.46
C ALA A 175 -2.51 -20.78 -3.56
N LEU A 176 -2.72 -21.32 -4.77
CA LEU A 176 -3.46 -20.66 -5.85
C LEU A 176 -4.94 -20.49 -5.51
N ASP A 177 -5.58 -21.49 -4.94
CA ASP A 177 -7.01 -21.44 -4.57
C ASP A 177 -7.24 -20.38 -3.50
N LEU A 178 -6.41 -20.35 -2.45
CA LEU A 178 -6.45 -19.32 -1.40
C LEU A 178 -6.14 -17.91 -1.96
N PHE A 179 -5.20 -17.83 -2.89
CA PHE A 179 -4.89 -16.56 -3.55
C PHE A 179 -6.05 -16.06 -4.41
N SER A 180 -6.75 -16.95 -5.12
CA SER A 180 -7.96 -16.58 -5.87
C SER A 180 -9.05 -16.01 -4.97
N ASN A 181 -9.23 -16.58 -3.77
CA ASN A 181 -10.15 -16.05 -2.78
C ASN A 181 -9.71 -14.67 -2.25
N TYR A 182 -8.40 -14.53 -1.96
CA TYR A 182 -7.83 -13.24 -1.55
C TYR A 182 -8.07 -12.12 -2.57
N LEU A 183 -7.93 -12.38 -3.86
CA LEU A 183 -8.20 -11.38 -4.90
C LEU A 183 -9.66 -10.88 -4.89
N LYS A 184 -10.61 -11.74 -4.52
CA LYS A 184 -12.03 -11.40 -4.40
C LYS A 184 -12.35 -10.67 -3.09
N THR A 185 -11.78 -11.17 -2.00
CA THR A 185 -12.00 -10.62 -0.65
C THR A 185 -11.24 -9.30 -0.48
N GLY A 186 -10.01 -9.24 -0.95
CA GLY A 186 -9.06 -8.16 -0.67
C GLY A 186 -8.39 -8.30 0.69
N GLY A 187 -7.61 -7.28 1.06
CA GLY A 187 -6.88 -7.22 2.32
C GLY A 187 -7.48 -6.28 3.37
N MET A 188 -8.63 -5.65 3.11
CA MET A 188 -9.24 -4.74 4.08
C MET A 188 -9.66 -5.51 5.34
N PRO A 189 -9.17 -5.12 6.56
CA PRO A 189 -9.38 -5.92 7.77
C PRO A 189 -10.85 -6.21 8.10
N GLU A 190 -11.75 -5.24 7.86
CA GLU A 190 -13.19 -5.41 8.11
C GLU A 190 -13.78 -6.48 7.16
N VAL A 191 -13.33 -6.50 5.91
CA VAL A 191 -13.75 -7.48 4.89
C VAL A 191 -13.22 -8.86 5.22
N VAL A 192 -11.92 -8.99 5.54
CA VAL A 192 -11.31 -10.26 5.94
C VAL A 192 -11.95 -10.81 7.21
N ALA A 193 -12.29 -9.95 8.18
CA ALA A 193 -12.99 -10.37 9.38
C ALA A 193 -14.42 -10.87 9.10
N ALA A 194 -15.11 -10.29 8.13
CA ALA A 194 -16.45 -10.73 7.71
C ALA A 194 -16.39 -12.10 6.99
N ASP A 195 -15.41 -12.28 6.13
CA ASP A 195 -15.13 -13.54 5.42
C ASP A 195 -14.82 -14.68 6.42
N LEU A 196 -13.93 -14.44 7.38
CA LEU A 196 -13.60 -15.41 8.44
C LEU A 196 -14.80 -15.80 9.33
N LYS A 197 -15.81 -14.92 9.46
CA LYS A 197 -17.07 -15.22 10.17
C LYS A 197 -18.07 -15.97 9.31
N GLY A 198 -17.76 -16.23 8.04
CA GLY A 198 -18.67 -16.89 7.10
C GLY A 198 -19.88 -16.04 6.72
N MET A 199 -19.73 -14.71 6.70
CA MET A 199 -20.79 -13.82 6.22
C MET A 199 -21.11 -14.10 4.74
N ARG A 200 -22.34 -13.85 4.34
CA ARG A 200 -22.77 -14.08 2.96
C ARG A 200 -22.13 -13.07 2.01
N GLU A 201 -21.92 -13.47 0.76
CA GLU A 201 -21.20 -12.68 -0.24
C GLU A 201 -21.77 -11.25 -0.40
N TYR A 202 -23.09 -11.10 -0.42
CA TYR A 202 -23.71 -9.77 -0.54
C TYR A 202 -23.47 -8.86 0.68
N GLU A 203 -23.29 -9.43 1.89
CA GLU A 203 -22.97 -8.68 3.10
C GLU A 203 -21.51 -8.20 3.04
N ILE A 204 -20.61 -9.05 2.55
CA ILE A 204 -19.21 -8.73 2.30
C ILE A 204 -19.09 -7.63 1.25
N ASP A 205 -19.86 -7.72 0.16
CA ASP A 205 -19.89 -6.71 -0.89
C ASP A 205 -20.41 -5.36 -0.39
N ALA A 206 -21.40 -5.36 0.51
CA ALA A 206 -21.87 -4.13 1.14
C ALA A 206 -20.76 -3.45 1.99
N ILE A 207 -19.93 -4.23 2.69
CA ILE A 207 -18.77 -3.72 3.44
C ILE A 207 -17.74 -3.13 2.48
N LYS A 208 -17.41 -3.84 1.39
CA LYS A 208 -16.46 -3.35 0.37
C LYS A 208 -16.97 -2.04 -0.26
N GLN A 209 -18.27 -1.96 -0.58
CA GLN A 209 -18.87 -0.75 -1.13
C GLN A 209 -18.75 0.43 -0.18
N LYS A 210 -19.04 0.24 1.10
CA LYS A 210 -18.86 1.27 2.15
C LYS A 210 -17.41 1.77 2.21
N ILE A 211 -16.43 0.87 2.08
CA ILE A 211 -15.01 1.24 2.07
C ILE A 211 -14.68 2.05 0.81
N ILE A 212 -15.15 1.63 -0.36
CA ILE A 212 -15.00 2.38 -1.62
C ILE A 212 -15.56 3.80 -1.48
N ASP A 213 -16.73 3.94 -0.87
CA ASP A 213 -17.36 5.26 -0.65
C ASP A 213 -16.56 6.13 0.33
N ILE A 214 -15.93 5.53 1.35
CA ILE A 214 -15.00 6.25 2.24
C ILE A 214 -13.80 6.76 1.44
N TYR A 215 -13.20 5.94 0.57
CA TYR A 215 -12.08 6.37 -0.28
C TYR A 215 -12.49 7.49 -1.24
N LYS A 216 -13.69 7.44 -1.81
CA LYS A 216 -14.23 8.53 -2.64
C LYS A 216 -14.43 9.82 -1.81
N LYS A 217 -14.90 9.72 -0.57
CA LYS A 217 -15.05 10.87 0.34
C LYS A 217 -13.70 11.50 0.72
N GLU A 218 -12.62 10.72 0.80
CA GLU A 218 -11.28 11.25 1.08
C GLU A 218 -10.80 12.25 0.02
N THR A 219 -11.31 12.19 -1.21
CA THR A 219 -11.02 13.19 -2.25
C THR A 219 -11.52 14.58 -1.85
N ALA A 220 -12.45 14.65 -0.88
CA ALA A 220 -13.20 15.86 -0.53
C ALA A 220 -12.47 16.78 0.45
N ILE A 221 -11.42 16.30 1.11
CA ILE A 221 -10.87 17.04 2.25
C ILE A 221 -9.96 18.19 1.80
N ASN A 222 -10.34 19.41 2.17
CA ASN A 222 -9.64 20.68 1.89
C ASN A 222 -9.50 21.07 0.41
N LYS A 223 -10.43 20.62 -0.45
CA LYS A 223 -10.44 20.99 -1.87
C LYS A 223 -11.73 21.68 -2.27
N ASN A 224 -11.67 22.43 -3.37
CA ASN A 224 -12.89 22.94 -3.97
C ASN A 224 -13.75 21.78 -4.52
N LEU A 225 -15.05 21.99 -4.66
CA LEU A 225 -15.99 20.98 -5.13
C LEU A 225 -15.58 20.35 -6.47
N ILE A 226 -14.96 21.12 -7.35
CA ILE A 226 -14.52 20.66 -8.68
C ILE A 226 -13.42 19.58 -8.56
N ASP A 227 -12.42 19.81 -7.70
CA ASP A 227 -11.32 18.84 -7.50
C ASP A 227 -11.82 17.57 -6.82
N ILE A 228 -12.84 17.67 -5.98
CA ILE A 228 -13.52 16.51 -5.37
C ILE A 228 -14.17 15.65 -6.43
N TYR A 229 -15.00 16.24 -7.29
CA TYR A 229 -15.66 15.52 -8.37
C TYR A 229 -14.65 14.86 -9.31
N ARG A 230 -13.58 15.57 -9.67
CA ARG A 230 -12.51 15.04 -10.51
C ARG A 230 -11.80 13.85 -9.86
N GLY A 231 -11.53 13.90 -8.56
CA GLY A 231 -10.95 12.77 -7.84
C GLY A 231 -11.86 11.53 -7.86
N ILE A 232 -13.17 11.72 -7.65
CA ILE A 232 -14.16 10.64 -7.73
C ILE A 232 -14.26 10.09 -9.17
N GLU A 233 -14.28 10.95 -10.19
CA GLU A 233 -14.28 10.54 -11.59
C GLU A 233 -13.03 9.69 -11.91
N VAL A 234 -11.85 10.09 -11.43
CA VAL A 234 -10.61 9.31 -11.61
C VAL A 234 -10.76 7.93 -10.98
N ILE A 235 -11.16 7.83 -9.69
CA ILE A 235 -11.34 6.53 -9.01
C ILE A 235 -12.32 5.66 -9.77
N ASN A 236 -13.46 6.20 -10.17
CA ASN A 236 -14.50 5.46 -10.89
C ASN A 236 -14.04 4.95 -12.28
N SER A 237 -13.08 5.64 -12.90
CA SER A 237 -12.55 5.25 -14.22
C SER A 237 -11.55 4.09 -14.16
N ILE A 238 -10.95 3.79 -12.98
CA ILE A 238 -9.86 2.81 -12.86
C ILE A 238 -10.23 1.43 -13.40
N PRO A 239 -11.38 0.84 -13.09
CA PRO A 239 -11.76 -0.46 -13.64
C PRO A 239 -11.71 -0.48 -15.17
N GLU A 240 -12.29 0.53 -15.83
CA GLU A 240 -12.30 0.64 -17.29
C GLU A 240 -10.92 0.93 -17.89
N GLN A 241 -10.06 1.65 -17.18
CA GLN A 241 -8.67 1.85 -17.60
C GLN A 241 -7.90 0.53 -17.62
N LEU A 242 -8.05 -0.27 -16.54
CA LEU A 242 -7.32 -1.52 -16.35
C LEU A 242 -7.85 -2.69 -17.20
N LYS A 243 -9.09 -2.64 -17.67
CA LYS A 243 -9.65 -3.61 -18.63
C LYS A 243 -9.01 -3.53 -20.02
N LYS A 244 -8.47 -2.38 -20.39
CA LYS A 244 -7.90 -2.17 -21.72
C LYS A 244 -6.60 -2.94 -21.92
N GLU A 245 -6.30 -3.35 -23.14
CA GLU A 245 -5.02 -3.95 -23.50
C GLU A 245 -3.87 -2.97 -23.20
N ASN A 246 -4.02 -1.71 -23.62
CA ASN A 246 -3.14 -0.63 -23.21
C ASN A 246 -3.72 0.06 -21.97
N LYS A 247 -3.18 -0.28 -20.80
CA LYS A 247 -3.61 0.24 -19.50
C LYS A 247 -3.05 1.63 -19.16
N LYS A 248 -2.42 2.33 -20.14
CA LYS A 248 -2.04 3.74 -19.99
C LYS A 248 -3.28 4.56 -19.67
N PHE A 249 -3.18 5.43 -18.66
CA PHE A 249 -4.29 6.27 -18.24
C PHE A 249 -4.73 7.21 -19.35
N GLN A 250 -6.01 7.19 -19.67
CA GLN A 250 -6.62 7.96 -20.77
C GLN A 250 -7.75 8.82 -20.22
N TYR A 251 -7.61 10.14 -20.33
CA TYR A 251 -8.63 11.10 -19.87
C TYR A 251 -9.96 10.94 -20.60
N GLY A 252 -9.94 10.50 -21.86
CA GLY A 252 -11.13 10.19 -22.65
C GLY A 252 -11.99 9.02 -22.09
N VAL A 253 -11.43 8.18 -21.21
CA VAL A 253 -12.21 7.13 -20.49
C VAL A 253 -13.06 7.75 -19.37
N ILE A 254 -12.59 8.85 -18.77
CA ILE A 254 -13.39 9.62 -17.80
C ILE A 254 -14.59 10.26 -18.52
N GLY A 255 -14.36 10.82 -19.71
CA GLY A 255 -15.39 11.46 -20.50
C GLY A 255 -14.83 12.21 -21.72
N SER A 256 -15.67 12.47 -22.71
CA SER A 256 -15.28 13.20 -23.92
C SER A 256 -14.80 14.63 -23.56
N GLY A 257 -13.70 15.07 -24.15
CA GLY A 257 -13.15 16.42 -23.96
C GLY A 257 -12.36 16.64 -22.67
N LYS A 258 -12.24 15.65 -21.78
CA LYS A 258 -11.47 15.74 -20.53
C LYS A 258 -9.96 15.80 -20.82
N ARG A 259 -9.23 16.71 -20.13
CA ARG A 259 -7.82 17.00 -20.38
C ARG A 259 -6.95 16.84 -19.14
N ALA A 260 -5.67 16.51 -19.35
CA ALA A 260 -4.67 16.28 -18.29
C ALA A 260 -4.60 17.42 -17.26
N LYS A 261 -4.53 18.68 -17.73
CA LYS A 261 -4.41 19.87 -16.87
C LYS A 261 -5.52 19.99 -15.82
N GLU A 262 -6.70 19.46 -16.13
CA GLU A 262 -7.86 19.54 -15.23
C GLU A 262 -7.79 18.54 -14.07
N TYR A 263 -7.15 17.38 -14.29
CA TYR A 263 -7.13 16.24 -13.37
C TYR A 263 -5.82 16.07 -12.59
N GLU A 264 -4.75 16.74 -13.03
CA GLU A 264 -3.40 16.55 -12.48
C GLU A 264 -3.34 16.77 -10.97
N SER A 265 -3.95 17.86 -10.48
CA SER A 265 -4.03 18.14 -9.03
C SER A 265 -4.72 17.02 -8.26
N SER A 266 -5.88 16.54 -8.76
CA SER A 266 -6.65 15.49 -8.12
C SER A 266 -5.90 14.16 -8.16
N ILE A 267 -5.29 13.78 -9.29
CA ILE A 267 -4.48 12.56 -9.39
C ILE A 267 -3.27 12.62 -8.45
N ASN A 268 -2.56 13.75 -8.40
CA ASN A 268 -1.42 13.91 -7.50
C ASN A 268 -1.84 13.76 -6.02
N TYR A 269 -2.96 14.34 -5.64
CA TYR A 269 -3.52 14.18 -4.30
C TYR A 269 -3.82 12.70 -3.97
N LEU A 270 -4.52 12.00 -4.86
CA LEU A 270 -4.86 10.59 -4.68
C LEU A 270 -3.61 9.71 -4.53
N VAL A 271 -2.59 9.98 -5.33
CA VAL A 271 -1.32 9.23 -5.29
C VAL A 271 -0.50 9.56 -4.03
N ASN A 272 -0.39 10.84 -3.67
CA ASN A 272 0.38 11.26 -2.50
C ASN A 272 -0.20 10.70 -1.20
N ASN A 273 -1.53 10.53 -1.13
CA ASN A 273 -2.22 9.96 0.03
C ASN A 273 -2.48 8.45 -0.08
N GLN A 274 -1.85 7.77 -1.04
CA GLN A 274 -1.94 6.32 -1.24
C GLN A 274 -3.37 5.80 -1.48
N ILE A 275 -4.27 6.66 -1.98
CA ILE A 275 -5.61 6.27 -2.44
C ILE A 275 -5.51 5.56 -3.79
N LEU A 276 -4.53 5.95 -4.61
CA LEU A 276 -4.15 5.28 -5.85
C LEU A 276 -2.63 5.12 -5.92
N TYR A 277 -2.16 4.13 -6.66
CA TYR A 277 -0.76 3.94 -7.00
C TYR A 277 -0.50 4.27 -8.47
N ARG A 278 0.61 4.97 -8.76
CA ARG A 278 0.95 5.41 -10.10
C ARG A 278 2.24 4.78 -10.59
N SER A 279 2.16 4.09 -11.75
CA SER A 279 3.31 3.54 -12.46
C SER A 279 3.64 4.42 -13.66
N TYR A 280 4.84 4.98 -13.71
CA TYR A 280 5.30 5.81 -14.84
C TYR A 280 5.93 4.97 -15.93
N LYS A 281 5.68 5.34 -17.21
CA LYS A 281 6.48 4.82 -18.32
C LYS A 281 7.94 5.29 -18.16
N VAL A 282 8.90 4.37 -18.43
CA VAL A 282 10.30 4.74 -18.57
C VAL A 282 10.68 4.71 -20.07
N LYS A 283 11.39 5.77 -20.50
CA LYS A 283 11.85 5.92 -21.90
C LYS A 283 13.16 5.20 -22.15
N ASP A 284 13.97 5.08 -21.10
CA ASP A 284 15.27 4.42 -21.11
C ASP A 284 15.45 3.64 -19.80
N ILE A 285 16.45 2.78 -19.74
CA ILE A 285 16.75 1.92 -18.58
C ILE A 285 18.14 2.27 -18.05
N LYS A 286 18.18 3.29 -17.19
CA LYS A 286 19.40 3.76 -16.51
C LYS A 286 19.15 3.92 -15.00
N SER A 287 20.19 3.76 -14.22
CA SER A 287 20.14 4.04 -12.78
C SER A 287 20.43 5.53 -12.53
N PRO A 288 19.61 6.24 -11.74
CA PRO A 288 18.35 5.79 -11.13
C PRO A 288 17.18 5.82 -12.14
N LEU A 289 16.30 4.81 -12.08
CA LEU A 289 15.12 4.71 -12.97
C LEU A 289 14.21 5.95 -12.92
N SER A 290 14.21 6.65 -11.79
CA SER A 290 13.44 7.90 -11.62
C SER A 290 13.81 8.99 -12.62
N SER A 291 15.05 9.00 -13.12
CA SER A 291 15.53 9.96 -14.13
C SER A 291 14.99 9.67 -15.53
N CYS A 292 14.55 8.43 -15.78
CA CYS A 292 14.08 7.97 -17.10
C CYS A 292 12.56 8.08 -17.26
N LYS A 293 11.82 8.55 -16.24
CA LYS A 293 10.35 8.56 -16.26
C LYS A 293 9.77 9.55 -17.26
N ASP A 294 8.76 9.11 -17.97
CA ASP A 294 7.86 9.95 -18.75
C ASP A 294 6.68 10.39 -17.87
N LYS A 295 6.60 11.70 -17.57
CA LYS A 295 5.55 12.23 -16.69
C LYS A 295 4.16 12.19 -17.33
N ASP A 296 4.07 12.18 -18.66
CA ASP A 296 2.82 12.22 -19.42
C ASP A 296 2.25 10.83 -19.71
N SER A 297 2.99 9.79 -19.34
CA SER A 297 2.59 8.41 -19.61
C SER A 297 2.67 7.61 -18.32
N PHE A 298 1.50 7.25 -17.77
CA PHE A 298 1.41 6.49 -16.53
C PHE A 298 0.19 5.57 -16.53
N LYS A 299 0.20 4.61 -15.62
CA LYS A 299 -0.92 3.74 -15.25
C LYS A 299 -1.32 4.03 -13.82
N LEU A 300 -2.58 3.80 -13.45
CA LEU A 300 -3.09 3.94 -12.09
C LEU A 300 -3.66 2.61 -11.61
N TYR A 301 -3.43 2.29 -10.32
CA TYR A 301 -3.88 1.07 -9.67
C TYR A 301 -4.55 1.39 -8.34
N LEU A 302 -5.47 0.52 -7.92
CA LEU A 302 -6.12 0.58 -6.60
C LEU A 302 -5.23 -0.06 -5.53
N PRO A 303 -5.31 0.40 -4.27
CA PRO A 303 -4.54 -0.19 -3.18
C PRO A 303 -5.03 -1.59 -2.80
N ASP A 304 -6.30 -1.91 -3.01
CA ASP A 304 -6.89 -3.18 -2.61
C ASP A 304 -7.53 -3.94 -3.79
N ASP A 305 -7.25 -5.25 -3.88
CA ASP A 305 -7.73 -6.09 -4.97
C ASP A 305 -9.23 -6.38 -4.85
N GLY A 306 -9.76 -6.54 -3.63
CA GLY A 306 -11.20 -6.73 -3.39
C GLY A 306 -12.02 -5.51 -3.75
N MET A 307 -11.49 -4.30 -3.53
CA MET A 307 -12.12 -3.07 -4.02
C MET A 307 -12.16 -3.06 -5.56
N LEU A 308 -11.05 -3.38 -6.23
CA LEU A 308 -11.02 -3.47 -7.69
C LEU A 308 -12.00 -4.53 -8.20
N TYR A 309 -12.00 -5.71 -7.59
CA TYR A 309 -12.93 -6.79 -7.93
C TYR A 309 -14.38 -6.31 -7.86
N THR A 310 -14.79 -5.71 -6.75
CA THR A 310 -16.14 -5.17 -6.56
C THR A 310 -16.49 -4.10 -7.61
N MET A 311 -15.58 -3.16 -7.87
CA MET A 311 -15.82 -2.10 -8.86
C MET A 311 -15.92 -2.63 -10.30
N LEU A 312 -15.20 -3.70 -10.64
CA LEU A 312 -15.28 -4.38 -11.95
C LEU A 312 -16.66 -5.00 -12.19
N PHE A 313 -17.28 -5.58 -11.15
CA PHE A 313 -18.59 -6.24 -11.27
C PHE A 313 -19.78 -5.28 -11.12
N MET A 314 -19.61 -4.16 -10.39
CA MET A 314 -20.68 -3.17 -10.24
C MET A 314 -20.93 -2.33 -11.49
N ASN A 315 -19.89 -2.06 -12.28
CA ASN A 315 -19.94 -1.13 -13.41
C ASN A 315 -20.33 -1.79 -14.73
N ASP A 316 -20.29 -3.12 -14.84
CA ASP A 316 -20.54 -3.77 -16.12
C ASP A 316 -21.21 -5.15 -15.98
N LYS A 317 -22.44 -5.24 -16.50
CA LYS A 317 -23.14 -6.53 -16.70
C LYS A 317 -22.57 -7.36 -17.87
N LYS A 318 -21.67 -6.79 -18.68
CA LYS A 318 -20.93 -7.52 -19.72
C LYS A 318 -19.70 -8.13 -19.10
N MET A 319 -19.80 -9.41 -18.76
CA MET A 319 -18.67 -10.20 -18.25
C MET A 319 -17.50 -10.12 -19.23
N GLN A 320 -16.36 -9.68 -18.69
CA GLN A 320 -15.06 -9.94 -19.31
C GLN A 320 -14.82 -11.45 -19.38
N SER A 321 -13.97 -11.90 -20.30
CA SER A 321 -13.47 -13.27 -20.19
C SER A 321 -12.76 -13.43 -18.83
N GLU A 322 -12.84 -14.62 -18.24
CA GLU A 322 -12.15 -14.95 -16.97
C GLU A 322 -10.65 -14.58 -17.03
N GLU A 323 -10.05 -14.75 -18.19
CA GLU A 323 -8.66 -14.45 -18.44
C GLU A 323 -8.36 -12.94 -18.36
N GLN A 324 -9.18 -12.10 -18.95
CA GLN A 324 -9.03 -10.64 -18.89
C GLN A 324 -9.22 -10.13 -17.45
N LEU A 325 -10.15 -10.73 -16.69
CA LEU A 325 -10.33 -10.45 -15.27
C LEU A 325 -9.06 -10.79 -14.48
N LYS A 326 -8.50 -11.99 -14.70
CA LYS A 326 -7.25 -12.41 -14.06
C LYS A 326 -6.09 -11.47 -14.41
N GLU A 327 -5.90 -11.12 -15.67
CA GLU A 327 -4.86 -10.18 -16.10
C GLU A 327 -4.99 -8.80 -15.41
N THR A 328 -6.21 -8.34 -15.24
CA THR A 328 -6.50 -7.04 -14.59
C THR A 328 -6.18 -7.09 -13.10
N LEU A 329 -6.66 -8.12 -12.40
CA LEU A 329 -6.44 -8.29 -10.97
C LEU A 329 -4.97 -8.59 -10.64
N TYR A 330 -4.30 -9.42 -11.43
CA TYR A 330 -2.88 -9.76 -11.22
C TYR A 330 -1.97 -8.55 -11.39
N GLU A 331 -2.21 -7.71 -12.41
CA GLU A 331 -1.41 -6.51 -12.61
C GLU A 331 -1.62 -5.51 -11.45
N ASN A 332 -2.87 -5.34 -10.98
CA ASN A 332 -3.15 -4.52 -9.80
C ASN A 332 -2.48 -5.07 -8.54
N HIS A 333 -2.60 -6.38 -8.30
CA HIS A 333 -2.00 -7.05 -7.15
C HIS A 333 -0.48 -6.88 -7.10
N ILE A 334 0.19 -7.04 -8.25
CA ILE A 334 1.64 -6.85 -8.32
C ILE A 334 2.01 -5.38 -8.09
N ALA A 335 1.26 -4.44 -8.68
CA ALA A 335 1.49 -3.01 -8.46
C ALA A 335 1.43 -2.65 -6.97
N LYS A 336 0.36 -3.05 -6.28
CA LYS A 336 0.21 -2.77 -4.85
C LYS A 336 1.31 -3.42 -4.02
N THR A 337 1.61 -4.71 -4.26
CA THR A 337 2.64 -5.44 -3.51
C THR A 337 4.03 -4.84 -3.70
N LEU A 338 4.37 -4.37 -4.90
CA LEU A 338 5.63 -3.65 -5.14
C LEU A 338 5.69 -2.34 -4.34
N VAL A 339 4.60 -1.56 -4.29
CA VAL A 339 4.54 -0.32 -3.48
C VAL A 339 4.68 -0.62 -1.99
N GLU A 340 4.00 -1.65 -1.48
CA GLU A 340 4.09 -2.10 -0.09
C GLU A 340 5.52 -2.50 0.30
N ASN A 341 6.25 -3.09 -0.65
CA ASN A 341 7.65 -3.46 -0.50
C ASN A 341 8.63 -2.28 -0.74
N GLY A 342 8.11 -1.08 -0.97
CA GLY A 342 8.89 0.16 -1.09
C GLY A 342 9.46 0.43 -2.48
N TYR A 343 8.99 -0.28 -3.50
CA TYR A 343 9.41 -0.04 -4.89
C TYR A 343 8.56 1.05 -5.55
N PRO A 344 9.16 2.10 -6.12
CA PRO A 344 8.49 2.98 -7.05
C PRO A 344 8.08 2.19 -8.30
N LEU A 345 6.88 2.45 -8.81
CA LEU A 345 6.36 1.74 -9.96
C LEU A 345 6.81 2.36 -11.27
N TYR A 346 7.40 1.55 -12.13
CA TYR A 346 7.73 1.89 -13.51
C TYR A 346 7.31 0.76 -14.44
N TYR A 347 6.97 1.09 -15.69
CA TYR A 347 6.76 0.13 -16.77
C TYR A 347 7.52 0.55 -18.02
N TYR A 348 7.82 -0.39 -18.88
CA TYR A 348 8.47 -0.11 -20.17
C TYR A 348 7.57 -0.51 -21.32
N GLN A 349 7.50 0.33 -22.33
CA GLN A 349 6.82 0.06 -23.59
C GLN A 349 7.65 0.60 -24.74
N SER A 350 8.02 -0.30 -25.68
CA SER A 350 8.72 0.08 -26.90
C SER A 350 7.75 0.65 -27.94
N ASP A 351 8.29 1.33 -28.95
CA ASP A 351 7.53 1.81 -30.09
C ASP A 351 6.92 0.66 -30.91
N GLY A 352 7.51 -0.52 -30.86
CA GLY A 352 7.07 -1.77 -31.51
C GLY A 352 6.10 -2.63 -30.70
N LYS A 353 5.36 -2.09 -29.73
CA LYS A 353 4.37 -2.76 -28.88
C LYS A 353 4.90 -3.80 -27.88
N ALA A 354 6.22 -4.02 -27.76
CA ALA A 354 6.74 -4.85 -26.67
C ALA A 354 6.57 -4.10 -25.34
N GLU A 355 5.87 -4.72 -24.39
CA GLU A 355 5.60 -4.14 -23.06
C GLU A 355 6.15 -5.05 -21.96
N VAL A 356 6.79 -4.44 -20.95
CA VAL A 356 7.14 -5.06 -19.69
C VAL A 356 6.31 -4.40 -18.59
N ASN A 357 5.49 -5.18 -17.90
CA ASN A 357 4.47 -4.68 -16.97
C ASN A 357 5.06 -3.83 -15.85
N PHE A 358 6.19 -4.27 -15.26
CA PHE A 358 6.90 -3.50 -14.25
C PHE A 358 8.41 -3.58 -14.45
N VAL A 359 9.09 -2.50 -14.09
CA VAL A 359 10.55 -2.44 -14.00
C VAL A 359 10.90 -1.90 -12.62
N ILE A 360 11.60 -2.68 -11.82
CA ILE A 360 12.04 -2.26 -10.49
C ILE A 360 13.55 -2.07 -10.44
N GLN A 361 14.00 -1.28 -9.50
CA GLN A 361 15.40 -1.10 -9.17
C GLN A 361 15.63 -1.48 -7.71
N ASN A 362 16.53 -2.44 -7.46
CA ASN A 362 16.88 -2.84 -6.11
C ASN A 362 17.84 -1.83 -5.45
N ARG A 363 18.15 -2.04 -4.18
CA ARG A 363 19.05 -1.15 -3.40
C ARG A 363 20.48 -1.10 -3.93
N MET A 364 20.90 -2.11 -4.69
CA MET A 364 22.22 -2.15 -5.34
C MET A 364 22.23 -1.46 -6.71
N GLY A 365 21.12 -0.83 -7.11
CA GLY A 365 20.99 -0.18 -8.39
C GLY A 365 20.69 -1.10 -9.56
N GLN A 366 20.54 -2.42 -9.34
CA GLN A 366 20.23 -3.38 -10.39
C GLN A 366 18.77 -3.23 -10.85
N ILE A 367 18.58 -3.28 -12.13
CA ILE A 367 17.27 -3.15 -12.77
C ILE A 367 16.74 -4.54 -13.11
N ILE A 368 15.51 -4.80 -12.67
CA ILE A 368 14.84 -6.09 -12.81
C ILE A 368 13.49 -5.88 -13.50
N PRO A 369 13.33 -6.36 -14.75
CA PRO A 369 12.03 -6.35 -15.41
C PRO A 369 11.14 -7.46 -14.87
N ILE A 370 9.84 -7.17 -14.75
CA ILE A 370 8.80 -8.09 -14.28
C ILE A 370 7.71 -8.16 -15.35
N GLU A 371 7.51 -9.34 -15.91
CA GLU A 371 6.47 -9.65 -16.87
C GLU A 371 5.40 -10.54 -16.22
N ILE A 372 4.13 -10.28 -16.52
CA ILE A 372 2.99 -11.09 -16.06
C ILE A 372 2.51 -11.94 -17.21
N THR A 373 2.29 -13.23 -16.98
CA THR A 373 1.79 -14.15 -17.98
C THR A 373 0.66 -15.01 -17.37
N THR A 374 -0.56 -14.80 -17.85
CA THR A 374 -1.74 -15.62 -17.52
C THR A 374 -1.91 -16.79 -18.51
N ARG A 375 -1.33 -16.69 -19.71
CA ARG A 375 -1.38 -17.69 -20.79
C ARG A 375 -0.08 -18.46 -20.90
N THR A 376 -0.19 -19.73 -21.23
CA THR A 376 0.98 -20.60 -21.44
C THR A 376 1.88 -20.21 -22.61
N ASN A 377 1.38 -19.42 -23.58
CA ASN A 377 2.07 -19.15 -24.85
C ASN A 377 2.16 -17.70 -25.33
N SER A 378 1.66 -16.70 -24.60
CA SER A 378 1.66 -15.29 -25.06
C SER A 378 2.74 -14.44 -24.38
N LYS A 379 3.42 -13.63 -25.17
CA LYS A 379 4.37 -12.55 -24.76
C LYS A 379 5.78 -12.98 -24.30
N ALA A 380 6.20 -14.23 -24.45
CA ALA A 380 7.61 -14.60 -24.19
C ALA A 380 8.64 -13.75 -24.96
N LYS A 381 8.19 -13.02 -25.99
CA LYS A 381 9.05 -12.17 -26.85
C LYS A 381 9.40 -10.83 -26.21
N SER A 382 8.46 -10.20 -25.47
CA SER A 382 8.65 -8.84 -24.93
C SER A 382 9.78 -8.78 -23.90
N LEU A 383 9.78 -9.70 -22.93
CA LEU A 383 10.84 -9.78 -21.93
C LEU A 383 12.20 -10.11 -22.54
N ALA A 384 12.26 -11.04 -23.52
CA ALA A 384 13.50 -11.40 -24.21
C ALA A 384 14.06 -10.21 -25.01
N VAL A 385 13.19 -9.44 -25.70
CA VAL A 385 13.58 -8.22 -26.41
C VAL A 385 14.14 -7.19 -25.45
N PHE A 386 13.46 -6.99 -24.31
CA PHE A 386 13.91 -6.07 -23.27
C PHE A 386 15.30 -6.47 -22.72
N MET A 387 15.45 -7.71 -22.30
CA MET A 387 16.71 -8.23 -21.73
C MET A 387 17.88 -8.09 -22.71
N LYS A 388 17.63 -8.38 -23.99
CA LYS A 388 18.65 -8.21 -25.04
C LYS A 388 19.02 -6.74 -25.27
N LYS A 389 18.03 -5.85 -25.27
CA LYS A 389 18.25 -4.41 -25.51
C LYS A 389 19.03 -3.73 -24.38
N PHE A 390 18.74 -4.08 -23.13
CA PHE A 390 19.25 -3.35 -21.96
C PHE A 390 20.28 -4.15 -21.14
N THR A 391 20.63 -5.36 -21.57
CA THR A 391 21.67 -6.21 -20.93
C THR A 391 21.43 -6.39 -19.42
N VAL A 392 20.18 -6.71 -19.01
CA VAL A 392 19.86 -6.94 -17.61
C VAL A 392 20.24 -8.36 -17.18
N PRO A 393 20.77 -8.55 -15.93
CA PRO A 393 21.33 -9.83 -15.49
C PRO A 393 20.27 -10.86 -15.14
N GLN A 394 19.07 -10.43 -14.76
CA GLN A 394 17.96 -11.32 -14.45
C GLN A 394 16.61 -10.63 -14.68
N ALA A 395 15.57 -11.46 -14.84
CA ALA A 395 14.19 -11.02 -14.99
C ALA A 395 13.26 -11.91 -14.18
N TYR A 396 12.09 -11.37 -13.83
CA TYR A 396 11.02 -12.16 -13.21
C TYR A 396 9.85 -12.30 -14.15
N ARG A 397 9.33 -13.53 -14.22
CA ARG A 397 8.07 -13.83 -14.88
C ARG A 397 7.09 -14.36 -13.85
N ILE A 398 6.02 -13.58 -13.63
CA ILE A 398 4.97 -13.92 -12.69
C ILE A 398 3.91 -14.73 -13.43
N THR A 399 3.57 -15.90 -12.92
CA THR A 399 2.69 -16.87 -13.60
C THR A 399 1.80 -17.61 -12.61
N GLU A 400 0.81 -18.36 -13.13
CA GLU A 400 0.06 -19.37 -12.35
C GLU A 400 0.84 -20.68 -12.17
N ASN A 401 2.01 -20.86 -12.84
CA ASN A 401 2.82 -22.06 -12.69
C ASN A 401 3.68 -22.01 -11.42
N ASN A 402 4.10 -23.18 -10.96
CA ASN A 402 4.99 -23.32 -9.81
C ASN A 402 6.38 -22.68 -10.05
N PHE A 403 7.15 -22.47 -8.99
CA PHE A 403 8.51 -21.94 -9.07
C PHE A 403 9.38 -22.72 -10.05
N SER A 404 10.08 -22.00 -10.90
CA SER A 404 11.10 -22.55 -11.79
C SER A 404 12.10 -21.45 -12.20
N THR A 405 13.22 -21.88 -12.79
CA THR A 405 14.20 -20.94 -13.35
C THR A 405 14.64 -21.47 -14.72
N LYS A 406 14.60 -20.62 -15.73
CA LYS A 406 15.07 -20.94 -17.07
C LYS A 406 16.03 -19.85 -17.52
N LYS A 407 17.31 -20.16 -17.66
CA LYS A 407 18.39 -19.18 -17.92
C LYS A 407 18.33 -18.06 -16.87
N ASP A 408 18.27 -16.81 -17.30
CA ASP A 408 18.24 -15.61 -16.45
C ASP A 408 16.82 -15.17 -16.06
N ILE A 409 15.80 -15.99 -16.34
CA ILE A 409 14.41 -15.71 -16.00
C ILE A 409 13.98 -16.61 -14.85
N ARG A 410 13.59 -15.97 -13.74
CA ARG A 410 12.97 -16.63 -12.59
C ARG A 410 11.46 -16.59 -12.73
N TYR A 411 10.82 -17.75 -12.76
CA TYR A 411 9.38 -17.90 -12.78
C TYR A 411 8.88 -17.97 -11.34
N ILE A 412 8.00 -17.06 -10.98
CA ILE A 412 7.48 -16.92 -9.63
C ILE A 412 5.97 -17.07 -9.69
N PRO A 413 5.37 -17.98 -8.90
CA PRO A 413 3.91 -18.05 -8.77
C PRO A 413 3.33 -16.72 -8.31
N ILE A 414 2.18 -16.33 -8.87
CA ILE A 414 1.53 -15.06 -8.53
C ILE A 414 1.29 -14.88 -7.03
N TYR A 415 0.94 -15.95 -6.33
CA TYR A 415 0.72 -15.94 -4.89
C TYR A 415 1.99 -15.67 -4.05
N ALA A 416 3.17 -15.78 -4.65
CA ALA A 416 4.45 -15.64 -3.95
C ALA A 416 5.10 -14.25 -4.13
N ILE A 417 4.40 -13.30 -4.74
CA ILE A 417 4.94 -11.96 -5.01
C ILE A 417 5.27 -11.20 -3.72
N PHE A 418 4.60 -11.50 -2.60
CA PHE A 418 4.91 -10.92 -1.28
C PHE A 418 6.35 -11.24 -0.81
N CYS A 419 6.98 -12.28 -1.35
CA CYS A 419 8.36 -12.63 -1.03
C CYS A 419 9.39 -11.64 -1.61
N LEU A 420 8.98 -10.70 -2.47
CA LEU A 420 9.85 -9.66 -3.01
C LEU A 420 10.25 -8.58 -1.98
N ASP A 421 9.67 -8.60 -0.77
CA ASP A 421 10.04 -7.73 0.35
C ASP A 421 11.51 -7.92 0.79
N ASN A 422 12.08 -9.09 0.53
CA ASN A 422 13.43 -9.48 0.92
C ASN A 422 14.40 -9.57 -0.27
N ILE A 423 14.19 -8.83 -1.37
CA ILE A 423 15.24 -8.70 -2.37
C ILE A 423 16.38 -7.86 -1.76
N LYS A 424 16.96 -8.44 -0.70
CA LYS A 424 18.32 -8.15 -0.28
C LYS A 424 19.22 -8.94 -1.25
N VAL A 425 19.72 -8.30 -2.23
CA VAL A 425 20.92 -8.76 -2.94
C VAL A 425 21.87 -7.61 -2.92
#